data_41c6ed67f449e8ba527c11fe09054bd8
#
_entry.id   41c6ed67f449e8ba527c11fe09054bd8
#
_cell.length_a   1.000
_cell.length_b   1.000
_cell.length_c   1.000
_cell.angle_alpha   90.00
_cell.angle_beta   90.00
_cell.angle_gamma   90.00
#
_symmetry.space_group_name_H-M   'P 1'
#
loop_
_entity.id
_entity.type
_entity.pdbx_description
1 polymer ?
#
loop_
_entity_poly.entity_id
_entity_poly.type
_entity_poly.pdbx_seq_one_letter_code
_entity_poly.pdbx_strand_id
1 'polypeptide(L)'
;MGGDILIEVDNGIFLLQGKKSSNIYFIQQKDGIIIDTGHPHQATENLKALKNFGLTANDVKYIINTHSHSDHVGGNIHFLNYFSEAKIIGSIRTQQYVEKKRQYALYDDIEDIAESSPIHIKVKDGDCFNIDNRNIRFLETPGHTGDSISIELDNNILFSGDTLYQNIVPQVDYYDDLLFSLSVLDKTYEKLAARDYKKIFPGHGSPFDNSEKVFAMLRRKIKRFADNPLLLLVNTVCPLLELYIKKVPGKTMSEVLVVFDEYLHRPVSVNLWPTFNDTDFSDSIEKALFLMKTMNMIIIDDNGRIFLSGELNEHL
;
A
#
# COMPACT_ATOMS: atom_id res chain seq x y z
N MET A 1 5.24 -15.52 24.44
CA MET A 1 4.74 -14.27 23.85
C MET A 1 5.94 -13.58 23.21
N GLY A 2 6.22 -13.87 21.93
CA GLY A 2 7.27 -13.19 21.17
C GLY A 2 6.75 -11.83 20.76
N GLY A 3 7.26 -10.77 21.38
CA GLY A 3 7.03 -9.41 20.89
C GLY A 3 7.65 -9.23 19.51
N ASP A 4 7.10 -8.35 18.70
CA ASP A 4 7.67 -8.00 17.41
C ASP A 4 9.08 -7.43 17.64
N ILE A 5 10.07 -8.00 16.93
CA ILE A 5 11.50 -7.71 17.12
C ILE A 5 11.98 -7.01 15.84
N LEU A 6 12.76 -5.94 16.02
CA LEU A 6 13.50 -5.36 14.91
C LEU A 6 14.66 -6.29 14.54
N ILE A 7 14.75 -6.60 13.25
CA ILE A 7 15.81 -7.46 12.69
C ILE A 7 16.70 -6.61 11.81
N GLU A 8 18.00 -6.69 12.00
CA GLU A 8 18.96 -6.05 11.09
C GLU A 8 18.91 -6.77 9.72
N VAL A 9 18.58 -6.03 8.68
CA VAL A 9 18.42 -6.55 7.31
C VAL A 9 19.52 -6.06 6.35
N ASP A 10 20.20 -5.00 6.75
CA ASP A 10 21.45 -4.50 6.15
C ASP A 10 22.19 -3.63 7.16
N ASN A 11 23.42 -3.23 6.88
CA ASN A 11 24.28 -2.46 7.76
C ASN A 11 23.56 -1.19 8.28
N GLY A 12 23.15 -1.23 9.56
CA GLY A 12 22.43 -0.16 10.23
C GLY A 12 20.99 0.04 9.73
N ILE A 13 20.40 -0.91 8.99
CA ILE A 13 19.01 -0.89 8.57
C ILE A 13 18.27 -2.04 9.26
N PHE A 14 17.26 -1.68 10.04
CA PHE A 14 16.45 -2.60 10.82
C PHE A 14 15.02 -2.64 10.28
N LEU A 15 14.45 -3.83 10.24
CA LEU A 15 13.08 -4.11 9.82
C LEU A 15 12.25 -4.54 11.03
N LEU A 16 11.15 -3.84 11.25
CA LEU A 16 10.00 -4.34 11.98
C LEU A 16 8.98 -4.85 10.95
N GLN A 17 8.90 -6.17 10.81
CA GLN A 17 8.06 -6.77 9.78
C GLN A 17 6.58 -6.67 10.13
N GLY A 18 5.79 -6.06 9.24
CA GLY A 18 4.34 -6.00 9.36
C GLY A 18 3.68 -7.36 9.13
N LYS A 19 2.77 -7.78 10.01
CA LYS A 19 1.98 -9.01 9.84
C LYS A 19 0.65 -8.78 9.12
N LYS A 20 0.04 -7.63 9.36
CA LYS A 20 -1.22 -7.16 8.77
C LYS A 20 -1.14 -5.66 8.49
N SER A 21 0.05 -5.18 8.19
CA SER A 21 0.41 -3.78 8.04
C SER A 21 1.67 -3.70 7.20
N SER A 22 2.07 -2.50 6.80
CA SER A 22 3.34 -2.31 6.13
C SER A 22 4.53 -2.66 7.03
N ASN A 23 5.65 -2.95 6.40
CA ASN A 23 6.95 -2.99 7.02
C ASN A 23 7.31 -1.58 7.51
N ILE A 24 7.98 -1.52 8.66
CA ILE A 24 8.60 -0.30 9.17
C ILE A 24 10.11 -0.50 9.13
N TYR A 25 10.81 0.39 8.46
CA TYR A 25 12.27 0.35 8.46
C TYR A 25 12.83 1.45 9.32
N PHE A 26 13.83 1.11 10.13
CA PHE A 26 14.62 2.08 10.89
C PHE A 26 16.05 2.10 10.36
N ILE A 27 16.50 3.27 9.93
CA ILE A 27 17.88 3.53 9.52
C ILE A 27 18.59 4.17 10.69
N GLN A 28 19.51 3.40 11.28
CA GLN A 28 20.28 3.80 12.46
C GLN A 28 21.41 4.74 12.05
N GLN A 29 21.32 5.96 12.52
CA GLN A 29 22.34 7.00 12.38
C GLN A 29 22.10 8.07 13.44
N LYS A 30 22.94 9.13 13.53
CA LYS A 30 22.77 10.19 14.52
C LYS A 30 21.39 10.85 14.45
N ASP A 31 20.96 11.20 13.23
CA ASP A 31 19.62 11.69 12.95
C ASP A 31 18.79 10.53 12.34
N GLY A 32 18.34 9.61 13.19
CA GLY A 32 17.66 8.38 12.78
C GLY A 32 16.43 8.62 11.91
N ILE A 33 16.21 7.69 10.98
CA ILE A 33 15.11 7.77 10.01
C ILE A 33 14.21 6.55 10.15
N ILE A 34 12.92 6.77 10.21
CA ILE A 34 11.91 5.72 10.07
C ILE A 34 11.25 5.85 8.70
N ILE A 35 11.07 4.73 8.00
CA ILE A 35 10.29 4.65 6.75
C ILE A 35 9.02 3.91 7.03
N ASP A 36 7.88 4.56 6.81
CA ASP A 36 6.51 4.21 7.15
C ASP A 36 6.29 3.95 8.65
N THR A 37 5.03 3.93 9.09
CA THR A 37 4.66 3.85 10.50
C THR A 37 3.63 2.76 10.81
N GLY A 38 3.20 2.04 9.78
CA GLY A 38 2.25 0.96 9.92
C GLY A 38 0.80 1.41 10.05
N HIS A 39 -0.05 0.43 10.27
CA HIS A 39 -1.51 0.59 10.38
C HIS A 39 -1.90 1.27 11.71
N PRO A 40 -2.98 2.10 11.76
CA PRO A 40 -3.40 2.81 12.97
C PRO A 40 -3.59 1.90 14.18
N HIS A 41 -4.24 0.75 13.99
CA HIS A 41 -4.49 -0.22 15.08
C HIS A 41 -3.23 -0.90 15.64
N GLN A 42 -2.11 -0.83 14.93
CA GLN A 42 -0.84 -1.40 15.36
C GLN A 42 0.17 -0.33 15.81
N ALA A 43 -0.20 0.94 15.75
CA ALA A 43 0.71 2.04 16.03
C ALA A 43 1.33 1.96 17.44
N THR A 44 0.53 1.59 18.44
CA THR A 44 1.00 1.44 19.83
C THR A 44 1.99 0.27 19.98
N GLU A 45 1.68 -0.88 19.39
CA GLU A 45 2.53 -2.07 19.38
C GLU A 45 3.82 -1.82 18.62
N ASN A 46 3.76 -1.20 17.46
CA ASN A 46 4.91 -0.83 16.64
C ASN A 46 5.84 0.10 17.41
N LEU A 47 5.28 1.15 18.03
CA LEU A 47 6.07 2.06 18.85
C LEU A 47 6.69 1.37 20.07
N LYS A 48 5.97 0.43 20.70
CA LYS A 48 6.50 -0.39 21.78
C LYS A 48 7.67 -1.27 21.33
N ALA A 49 7.60 -1.84 20.13
CA ALA A 49 8.70 -2.64 19.56
C ALA A 49 9.95 -1.77 19.34
N LEU A 50 9.80 -0.55 18.81
CA LEU A 50 10.89 0.40 18.64
C LEU A 50 11.53 0.81 20.00
N LYS A 51 10.71 1.06 21.01
CA LYS A 51 11.19 1.35 22.39
C LYS A 51 11.92 0.15 23.01
N ASN A 52 11.41 -1.05 22.83
CA ASN A 52 12.06 -2.27 23.33
C ASN A 52 13.39 -2.55 22.61
N PHE A 53 13.55 -2.12 21.37
CA PHE A 53 14.81 -2.12 20.63
C PHE A 53 15.82 -1.12 21.22
N GLY A 54 15.37 -0.16 22.01
CA GLY A 54 16.20 0.82 22.70
C GLY A 54 16.08 2.25 22.15
N LEU A 55 15.15 2.53 21.24
CA LEU A 55 14.97 3.88 20.71
C LEU A 55 14.36 4.80 21.77
N THR A 56 15.01 5.92 21.99
CA THR A 56 14.54 7.04 22.80
C THR A 56 13.85 8.11 21.93
N ALA A 57 13.17 9.05 22.56
CA ALA A 57 12.49 10.13 21.86
C ALA A 57 13.42 11.00 20.97
N ASN A 58 14.72 10.97 21.24
CA ASN A 58 15.71 11.79 20.53
C ASN A 58 16.37 11.09 19.34
N ASP A 59 16.19 9.76 19.18
CA ASP A 59 16.92 8.96 18.22
C ASP A 59 16.35 9.02 16.80
N VAL A 60 15.12 9.55 16.63
CA VAL A 60 14.48 9.69 15.34
C VAL A 60 14.22 11.16 15.03
N LYS A 61 14.76 11.62 13.91
CA LYS A 61 14.56 13.00 13.43
C LYS A 61 13.70 13.07 12.17
N TYR A 62 13.58 11.97 11.45
CA TYR A 62 12.78 11.94 10.23
C TYR A 62 11.91 10.69 10.17
N ILE A 63 10.67 10.89 9.73
CA ILE A 63 9.73 9.84 9.35
C ILE A 63 9.43 10.05 7.89
N ILE A 64 9.70 9.07 7.03
CA ILE A 64 9.44 9.16 5.60
C ILE A 64 8.24 8.30 5.27
N ASN A 65 7.19 8.88 4.69
CA ASN A 65 6.05 8.14 4.21
C ASN A 65 6.18 7.85 2.72
N THR A 66 6.05 6.59 2.34
CA THR A 66 6.13 6.15 0.95
C THR A 66 4.89 6.53 0.15
N HIS A 67 3.69 6.45 0.76
CA HIS A 67 2.42 6.85 0.16
C HIS A 67 1.32 6.97 1.22
N SER A 68 0.10 7.27 0.81
CA SER A 68 -1.01 7.66 1.69
C SER A 68 -1.86 6.54 2.25
N HIS A 69 -1.60 5.26 1.97
CA HIS A 69 -2.40 4.17 2.52
C HIS A 69 -2.29 4.11 4.04
N SER A 70 -3.40 3.73 4.69
CA SER A 70 -3.53 3.78 6.15
C SER A 70 -2.54 2.87 6.87
N ASP A 71 -2.16 1.77 6.26
CA ASP A 71 -1.18 0.84 6.81
C ASP A 71 0.28 1.30 6.63
N HIS A 72 0.50 2.45 5.98
CA HIS A 72 1.81 3.11 5.86
C HIS A 72 1.92 4.38 6.72
N VAL A 73 0.84 5.18 6.80
CA VAL A 73 0.85 6.46 7.50
C VAL A 73 0.09 6.44 8.82
N GLY A 74 -0.56 5.31 9.15
CA GLY A 74 -1.51 5.21 10.27
C GLY A 74 -0.90 5.43 11.64
N GLY A 75 0.37 5.13 11.81
CA GLY A 75 1.12 5.37 13.05
C GLY A 75 1.68 6.78 13.21
N ASN A 76 1.59 7.64 12.21
CA ASN A 76 2.27 8.94 12.20
C ASN A 76 2.03 9.77 13.46
N ILE A 77 0.79 9.93 13.89
CA ILE A 77 0.46 10.73 15.07
C ILE A 77 1.06 10.12 16.35
N HIS A 78 0.99 8.79 16.49
CA HIS A 78 1.58 8.10 17.64
C HIS A 78 3.10 8.26 17.68
N PHE A 79 3.74 8.18 16.51
CA PHE A 79 5.19 8.33 16.37
C PHE A 79 5.63 9.77 16.66
N LEU A 80 4.92 10.79 16.13
CA LEU A 80 5.20 12.20 16.41
C LEU A 80 5.01 12.55 17.89
N ASN A 81 4.03 11.95 18.56
CA ASN A 81 3.82 12.18 20.00
C ASN A 81 4.99 11.65 20.85
N TYR A 82 5.69 10.63 20.37
CA TYR A 82 6.87 10.09 21.07
C TYR A 82 8.18 10.73 20.58
N PHE A 83 8.40 10.75 19.27
CA PHE A 83 9.55 11.41 18.64
C PHE A 83 9.18 12.85 18.32
N SER A 84 9.02 13.67 19.36
CA SER A 84 8.40 15.01 19.25
C SER A 84 9.18 16.02 18.39
N GLU A 85 10.46 15.75 18.12
CA GLU A 85 11.28 16.58 17.22
C GLU A 85 11.33 16.03 15.79
N ALA A 86 10.72 14.86 15.54
CA ALA A 86 10.73 14.27 14.22
C ALA A 86 9.88 15.07 13.23
N LYS A 87 10.33 15.08 11.98
CA LYS A 87 9.62 15.71 10.86
C LYS A 87 9.17 14.64 9.89
N ILE A 88 7.91 14.70 9.47
CA ILE A 88 7.42 13.82 8.41
C ILE A 88 7.83 14.39 7.05
N ILE A 89 8.45 13.52 6.24
CA ILE A 89 8.79 13.74 4.84
C ILE A 89 7.83 12.89 4.00
N GLY A 90 7.28 13.44 2.95
CA GLY A 90 6.39 12.72 2.04
C GLY A 90 6.21 13.43 0.71
N SER A 91 5.58 12.78 -0.23
CA SER A 91 5.19 13.40 -1.50
C SER A 91 4.34 14.64 -1.24
N ILE A 92 4.49 15.65 -2.09
CA ILE A 92 3.63 16.84 -2.07
C ILE A 92 2.12 16.49 -2.14
N ARG A 93 1.79 15.29 -2.63
CA ARG A 93 0.41 14.82 -2.81
C ARG A 93 -0.11 13.98 -1.63
N THR A 94 0.75 13.41 -0.78
CA THR A 94 0.35 12.43 0.25
C THR A 94 -0.71 12.99 1.20
N GLN A 95 -0.53 14.21 1.71
CA GLN A 95 -1.52 14.82 2.59
C GLN A 95 -2.88 15.00 1.89
N GLN A 96 -2.87 15.43 0.63
CA GLN A 96 -4.10 15.62 -0.15
C GLN A 96 -4.84 14.30 -0.36
N TYR A 97 -4.11 13.20 -0.58
CA TYR A 97 -4.69 11.87 -0.73
C TYR A 97 -5.30 11.37 0.57
N VAL A 98 -4.63 11.53 1.72
CA VAL A 98 -5.20 11.19 3.03
C VAL A 98 -6.46 11.99 3.33
N GLU A 99 -6.43 13.31 3.12
CA GLU A 99 -7.58 14.19 3.34
C GLU A 99 -8.75 13.86 2.41
N LYS A 100 -8.45 13.52 1.14
CA LYS A 100 -9.43 13.11 0.14
C LYS A 100 -10.12 11.81 0.54
N LYS A 101 -9.37 10.81 0.98
CA LYS A 101 -9.90 9.53 1.47
C LYS A 101 -10.88 9.74 2.61
N ARG A 102 -10.57 10.60 3.56
CA ARG A 102 -11.44 10.91 4.72
C ARG A 102 -12.78 11.54 4.35
N GLN A 103 -12.94 12.06 3.15
CA GLN A 103 -14.21 12.61 2.69
C GLN A 103 -15.23 11.55 2.25
N TYR A 104 -14.81 10.28 2.16
CA TYR A 104 -15.65 9.18 1.67
C TYR A 104 -15.97 8.20 2.79
N ALA A 105 -17.22 8.21 3.27
CA ALA A 105 -17.70 7.35 4.37
C ALA A 105 -17.49 5.84 4.10
N LEU A 106 -17.47 5.44 2.84
CA LEU A 106 -17.23 4.04 2.46
C LEU A 106 -15.85 3.52 2.80
N TYR A 107 -14.86 4.43 2.91
CA TYR A 107 -13.53 4.06 3.36
C TYR A 107 -13.51 3.55 4.80
N ASP A 108 -14.35 4.13 5.66
CA ASP A 108 -14.47 3.69 7.05
C ASP A 108 -14.96 2.24 7.12
N ASP A 109 -15.75 1.79 6.12
CA ASP A 109 -16.25 0.42 6.04
C ASP A 109 -15.22 -0.55 5.42
N ILE A 110 -14.34 -0.08 4.55
CA ILE A 110 -13.37 -0.92 3.83
C ILE A 110 -11.97 -0.84 4.45
N GLU A 111 -11.49 0.37 4.73
CA GLU A 111 -10.16 0.61 5.31
C GLU A 111 -10.29 1.49 6.55
N ASP A 112 -9.51 1.19 7.58
CA ASP A 112 -9.37 2.09 8.72
C ASP A 112 -8.56 3.31 8.30
N ILE A 113 -9.20 4.48 8.27
CA ILE A 113 -8.58 5.69 7.77
C ILE A 113 -7.59 6.23 8.80
N ALA A 114 -6.36 6.42 8.37
CA ALA A 114 -5.34 7.09 9.16
C ALA A 114 -5.76 8.52 9.55
N GLU A 115 -5.45 8.93 10.75
CA GLU A 115 -5.55 10.33 11.11
C GLU A 115 -4.64 11.18 10.23
N SER A 116 -5.14 12.33 9.75
CA SER A 116 -4.32 13.25 8.98
C SER A 116 -3.17 13.77 9.84
N SER A 117 -1.96 13.64 9.32
CA SER A 117 -0.75 14.16 9.94
C SER A 117 -0.10 15.18 8.99
N PRO A 118 0.56 16.22 9.51
CA PRO A 118 1.20 17.19 8.66
C PRO A 118 2.40 16.57 7.93
N ILE A 119 2.52 16.79 6.62
CA ILE A 119 3.77 16.57 5.90
C ILE A 119 4.64 17.81 6.08
N HIS A 120 5.66 17.72 6.92
CA HIS A 120 6.54 18.84 7.28
C HIS A 120 7.49 19.22 6.15
N ILE A 121 7.99 18.20 5.43
CA ILE A 121 8.93 18.37 4.31
C ILE A 121 8.32 17.66 3.10
N LYS A 122 7.95 18.45 2.11
CA LYS A 122 7.36 17.96 0.86
C LYS A 122 8.47 17.71 -0.16
N VAL A 123 8.48 16.52 -0.73
CA VAL A 123 9.47 16.12 -1.73
C VAL A 123 8.82 15.80 -3.07
N LYS A 124 9.62 15.92 -4.12
CA LYS A 124 9.30 15.62 -5.51
C LYS A 124 10.39 14.76 -6.15
N ASP A 125 10.15 14.32 -7.35
CA ASP A 125 11.10 13.49 -8.10
C ASP A 125 12.49 14.13 -8.21
N GLY A 126 13.51 13.35 -7.82
CA GLY A 126 14.91 13.74 -7.90
C GLY A 126 15.44 14.57 -6.71
N ASP A 127 14.58 14.98 -5.78
CA ASP A 127 15.06 15.66 -4.57
C ASP A 127 16.06 14.78 -3.80
N CYS A 128 17.14 15.38 -3.33
CA CYS A 128 18.22 14.67 -2.64
C CYS A 128 18.55 15.38 -1.32
N PHE A 129 18.67 14.58 -0.26
CA PHE A 129 19.13 15.03 1.04
C PHE A 129 20.37 14.26 1.44
N ASN A 130 21.31 14.95 2.08
CA ASN A 130 22.41 14.27 2.77
C ASN A 130 22.15 14.37 4.27
N ILE A 131 21.92 13.22 4.91
CA ILE A 131 21.68 13.11 6.34
C ILE A 131 22.76 12.18 6.90
N ASP A 132 23.60 12.69 7.79
CA ASP A 132 24.69 11.95 8.41
C ASP A 132 25.59 11.18 7.41
N ASN A 133 25.94 11.82 6.31
CA ASN A 133 26.72 11.27 5.20
C ASN A 133 26.03 10.15 4.38
N ARG A 134 24.74 9.89 4.61
CA ARG A 134 23.92 9.03 3.75
C ARG A 134 23.20 9.89 2.70
N ASN A 135 23.29 9.50 1.44
CA ASN A 135 22.58 10.15 0.35
C ASN A 135 21.19 9.53 0.22
N ILE A 136 20.18 10.36 0.41
CA ILE A 136 18.77 9.97 0.32
C ILE A 136 18.18 10.70 -0.88
N ARG A 137 17.73 9.95 -1.87
CA ARG A 137 17.06 10.48 -3.05
C ARG A 137 15.62 10.02 -3.08
N PHE A 138 14.73 10.94 -3.36
CA PHE A 138 13.31 10.68 -3.51
C PHE A 138 12.96 10.51 -4.99
N LEU A 139 12.25 9.44 -5.30
CA LEU A 139 11.81 9.12 -6.65
C LEU A 139 10.29 9.05 -6.65
N GLU A 140 9.62 9.85 -7.46
CA GLU A 140 8.19 9.63 -7.70
C GLU A 140 8.03 8.31 -8.45
N THR A 141 7.24 7.42 -7.86
CA THR A 141 7.00 6.06 -8.37
C THR A 141 5.50 5.74 -8.39
N PRO A 142 4.71 6.56 -9.12
CA PRO A 142 3.27 6.38 -9.19
C PRO A 142 2.90 5.06 -9.88
N GLY A 143 1.66 4.62 -9.64
CA GLY A 143 1.06 3.42 -10.24
C GLY A 143 0.31 2.58 -9.22
N HIS A 144 0.90 2.25 -8.07
CA HIS A 144 0.16 1.72 -6.92
C HIS A 144 -0.77 2.81 -6.37
N THR A 145 -0.24 3.97 -6.05
CA THR A 145 -0.99 5.21 -5.84
C THR A 145 -0.36 6.36 -6.61
N GLY A 146 -1.13 7.43 -6.84
CA GLY A 146 -0.63 8.60 -7.55
C GLY A 146 0.34 9.46 -6.74
N ASP A 147 0.45 9.24 -5.43
CA ASP A 147 1.36 9.93 -4.50
C ASP A 147 2.58 9.08 -4.10
N SER A 148 2.68 7.84 -4.61
CA SER A 148 3.78 6.93 -4.27
C SER A 148 5.14 7.52 -4.56
N ILE A 149 6.04 7.40 -3.59
CA ILE A 149 7.47 7.67 -3.73
C ILE A 149 8.27 6.45 -3.27
N SER A 150 9.40 6.23 -3.91
CA SER A 150 10.44 5.32 -3.45
C SER A 150 11.64 6.11 -2.96
N ILE A 151 12.36 5.55 -2.01
CA ILE A 151 13.52 6.19 -1.39
C ILE A 151 14.78 5.40 -1.80
N GLU A 152 15.64 6.05 -2.55
CA GLU A 152 16.96 5.52 -2.90
C GLU A 152 17.97 5.96 -1.85
N LEU A 153 18.64 5.00 -1.23
CA LEU A 153 19.68 5.23 -0.24
C LEU A 153 21.05 4.83 -0.84
N ASP A 154 22.00 5.76 -0.80
CA ASP A 154 23.38 5.59 -1.26
C ASP A 154 23.51 5.02 -2.69
N ASN A 155 22.55 5.33 -3.56
CA ASN A 155 22.43 4.95 -4.97
C ASN A 155 22.30 3.44 -5.25
N ASN A 156 22.17 2.57 -4.25
CA ASN A 156 22.15 1.12 -4.46
C ASN A 156 21.12 0.35 -3.60
N ILE A 157 20.44 1.01 -2.70
CA ILE A 157 19.36 0.47 -1.89
C ILE A 157 18.06 1.20 -2.24
N LEU A 158 16.96 0.47 -2.42
CA LEU A 158 15.65 1.04 -2.70
C LEU A 158 14.64 0.61 -1.65
N PHE A 159 14.05 1.56 -0.94
CA PHE A 159 12.79 1.36 -0.21
C PHE A 159 11.66 1.69 -1.17
N SER A 160 10.96 0.67 -1.61
CA SER A 160 10.01 0.81 -2.71
C SER A 160 8.59 1.15 -2.26
N GLY A 161 8.30 1.12 -0.94
CA GLY A 161 6.91 1.09 -0.51
C GLY A 161 6.17 -0.04 -1.24
N ASP A 162 4.98 0.23 -1.67
CA ASP A 162 4.13 -0.72 -2.38
C ASP A 162 4.27 -0.67 -3.91
N THR A 163 5.24 0.10 -4.40
CA THR A 163 5.50 0.19 -5.83
C THR A 163 6.08 -1.11 -6.39
N LEU A 164 6.91 -1.82 -5.63
CA LEU A 164 7.66 -2.97 -6.15
C LEU A 164 7.71 -4.11 -5.14
N TYR A 165 7.25 -5.29 -5.57
CA TYR A 165 7.36 -6.57 -4.88
C TYR A 165 8.15 -7.58 -5.72
N GLN A 166 8.69 -8.60 -5.06
CA GLN A 166 9.53 -9.58 -5.74
C GLN A 166 8.80 -10.35 -6.86
N ASN A 167 7.55 -10.74 -6.63
CA ASN A 167 6.84 -11.68 -7.51
C ASN A 167 5.42 -11.23 -7.88
N ILE A 168 4.93 -10.11 -7.36
CA ILE A 168 3.55 -9.68 -7.48
C ILE A 168 3.53 -8.27 -8.07
N VAL A 169 2.67 -8.04 -9.06
CA VAL A 169 2.29 -6.68 -9.46
C VAL A 169 1.41 -6.13 -8.36
N PRO A 170 1.74 -4.99 -7.76
CA PRO A 170 0.90 -4.39 -6.74
C PRO A 170 -0.50 -4.09 -7.28
N GLN A 171 -1.46 -4.00 -6.39
CA GLN A 171 -2.74 -3.43 -6.72
C GLN A 171 -2.51 -2.00 -7.21
N VAL A 172 -3.10 -1.65 -8.34
CA VAL A 172 -3.06 -0.27 -8.84
C VAL A 172 -4.21 0.53 -8.26
N ASP A 173 -4.02 1.84 -8.18
CA ASP A 173 -5.02 2.74 -7.62
C ASP A 173 -6.33 2.64 -8.42
N TYR A 174 -7.39 2.26 -7.73
CA TYR A 174 -8.73 2.10 -8.31
C TYR A 174 -9.53 3.42 -8.37
N TYR A 175 -8.96 4.53 -7.96
CA TYR A 175 -9.55 5.88 -8.12
C TYR A 175 -9.31 6.46 -9.50
N ASP A 176 -8.36 5.89 -10.24
CA ASP A 176 -8.02 6.29 -11.60
C ASP A 176 -8.39 5.19 -12.60
N ASP A 177 -8.24 5.47 -13.88
CA ASP A 177 -8.36 4.45 -14.92
C ASP A 177 -7.33 3.33 -14.69
N LEU A 178 -7.80 2.09 -14.54
CA LEU A 178 -6.93 0.95 -14.21
C LEU A 178 -5.88 0.68 -15.28
N LEU A 179 -6.20 0.82 -16.57
CA LEU A 179 -5.22 0.64 -17.65
C LEU A 179 -4.23 1.79 -17.66
N PHE A 180 -4.69 3.00 -17.39
CA PHE A 180 -3.82 4.15 -17.25
C PHE A 180 -2.85 3.92 -16.09
N SER A 181 -3.34 3.51 -14.92
CA SER A 181 -2.51 3.24 -13.73
C SER A 181 -1.51 2.11 -13.98
N LEU A 182 -1.89 1.04 -14.67
CA LEU A 182 -0.95 0.00 -15.11
C LEU A 182 0.12 0.55 -16.05
N SER A 183 -0.24 1.42 -16.99
CA SER A 183 0.72 2.04 -17.92
C SER A 183 1.69 2.96 -17.18
N VAL A 184 1.22 3.66 -16.16
CA VAL A 184 2.06 4.49 -15.28
C VAL A 184 3.02 3.63 -14.49
N LEU A 185 2.53 2.52 -13.91
CA LEU A 185 3.36 1.56 -13.16
C LEU A 185 4.44 0.92 -14.06
N ASP A 186 4.12 0.59 -15.32
CA ASP A 186 5.13 0.07 -16.27
C ASP A 186 6.25 1.07 -16.54
N LYS A 187 5.90 2.36 -16.71
CA LYS A 187 6.89 3.44 -16.86
C LYS A 187 7.72 3.63 -15.58
N THR A 188 7.10 3.50 -14.41
CA THR A 188 7.81 3.51 -13.13
C THR A 188 8.82 2.37 -13.05
N TYR A 189 8.44 1.15 -13.45
CA TYR A 189 9.38 0.03 -13.50
C TYR A 189 10.51 0.24 -14.52
N GLU A 190 10.23 0.84 -15.67
CA GLU A 190 11.27 1.21 -16.64
C GLU A 190 12.27 2.20 -16.03
N LYS A 191 11.77 3.24 -15.35
CA LYS A 191 12.59 4.22 -14.64
C LYS A 191 13.47 3.59 -13.56
N LEU A 192 12.90 2.69 -12.74
CA LEU A 192 13.65 2.01 -11.68
C LEU A 192 14.63 0.98 -12.22
N ALA A 193 14.29 0.25 -13.29
CA ALA A 193 15.16 -0.74 -13.92
C ALA A 193 16.41 -0.13 -14.56
N ALA A 194 16.40 1.16 -14.87
CA ALA A 194 17.58 1.88 -15.36
C ALA A 194 18.65 2.13 -14.28
N ARG A 195 18.40 1.71 -13.04
CA ARG A 195 19.29 1.86 -11.88
C ARG A 195 19.70 0.50 -11.34
N ASP A 196 20.90 0.42 -10.78
CA ASP A 196 21.48 -0.82 -10.24
C ASP A 196 21.27 -0.89 -8.72
N TYR A 197 20.10 -1.40 -8.28
CA TYR A 197 19.83 -1.62 -6.87
C TYR A 197 20.36 -2.99 -6.43
N LYS A 198 21.19 -3.02 -5.41
CA LYS A 198 21.65 -4.27 -4.79
C LYS A 198 20.59 -4.89 -3.88
N LYS A 199 19.81 -4.04 -3.20
CA LYS A 199 18.73 -4.48 -2.29
C LYS A 199 17.48 -3.64 -2.46
N ILE A 200 16.36 -4.31 -2.33
CA ILE A 200 15.02 -3.70 -2.34
C ILE A 200 14.30 -4.05 -1.04
N PHE A 201 13.79 -3.04 -0.39
CA PHE A 201 13.04 -3.07 0.84
C PHE A 201 11.59 -2.68 0.56
N PRO A 202 10.68 -3.66 0.35
CA PRO A 202 9.28 -3.39 0.00
C PRO A 202 8.44 -2.99 1.21
N GLY A 203 7.30 -2.35 0.95
CA GLY A 203 6.32 -2.04 1.99
C GLY A 203 5.71 -3.29 2.64
N HIS A 204 5.63 -4.40 1.92
CA HIS A 204 5.17 -5.69 2.47
C HIS A 204 6.07 -6.83 2.02
N GLY A 205 6.10 -7.88 2.85
CA GLY A 205 6.92 -9.06 2.59
C GLY A 205 8.39 -8.89 2.96
N SER A 206 9.23 -9.79 2.50
CA SER A 206 10.65 -9.78 2.84
C SER A 206 11.46 -8.91 1.89
N PRO A 207 12.54 -8.27 2.37
CA PRO A 207 13.55 -7.68 1.51
C PRO A 207 14.10 -8.69 0.50
N PHE A 208 14.48 -8.20 -0.68
CA PHE A 208 15.01 -9.04 -1.73
C PHE A 208 16.11 -8.31 -2.53
N ASP A 209 16.95 -9.09 -3.19
CA ASP A 209 17.99 -8.54 -4.06
C ASP A 209 17.37 -8.11 -5.38
N ASN A 210 17.88 -7.00 -5.92
CA ASN A 210 17.49 -6.58 -7.26
C ASN A 210 17.98 -7.59 -8.28
N SER A 211 17.11 -7.85 -9.25
CA SER A 211 17.49 -8.55 -10.45
C SER A 211 16.71 -7.96 -11.62
N GLU A 212 17.39 -7.73 -12.72
CA GLU A 212 16.73 -7.35 -13.99
C GLU A 212 15.55 -8.29 -14.32
N LYS A 213 15.65 -9.55 -13.88
CA LYS A 213 14.60 -10.55 -14.04
C LYS A 213 13.31 -10.18 -13.31
N VAL A 214 13.39 -9.51 -12.14
CA VAL A 214 12.20 -9.07 -11.39
C VAL A 214 11.46 -8.02 -12.20
N PHE A 215 12.13 -6.96 -12.64
CA PHE A 215 11.50 -5.93 -13.47
C PHE A 215 10.94 -6.49 -14.78
N ALA A 216 11.73 -7.29 -15.50
CA ALA A 216 11.30 -7.90 -16.75
C ALA A 216 10.09 -8.85 -16.56
N MET A 217 10.03 -9.57 -15.45
CA MET A 217 8.89 -10.43 -15.10
C MET A 217 7.65 -9.60 -14.77
N LEU A 218 7.77 -8.56 -13.95
CA LEU A 218 6.64 -7.73 -13.53
C LEU A 218 6.08 -6.95 -14.72
N ARG A 219 6.91 -6.38 -15.58
CA ARG A 219 6.45 -5.73 -16.82
C ARG A 219 5.71 -6.69 -17.76
N ARG A 220 6.15 -7.95 -17.87
CA ARG A 220 5.38 -8.97 -18.60
C ARG A 220 4.02 -9.28 -17.97
N LYS A 221 3.94 -9.29 -16.61
CA LYS A 221 2.65 -9.46 -15.92
C LYS A 221 1.73 -8.27 -16.16
N ILE A 222 2.23 -7.03 -16.06
CA ILE A 222 1.45 -5.82 -16.38
C ILE A 222 0.87 -5.91 -17.79
N LYS A 223 1.70 -6.26 -18.78
CA LYS A 223 1.21 -6.44 -20.16
C LYS A 223 0.09 -7.48 -20.23
N ARG A 224 0.23 -8.63 -19.54
CA ARG A 224 -0.84 -9.65 -19.50
C ARG A 224 -2.12 -9.14 -18.86
N PHE A 225 -2.06 -8.29 -17.85
CA PHE A 225 -3.24 -7.66 -17.25
C PHE A 225 -3.89 -6.67 -18.22
N ALA A 226 -3.10 -5.86 -18.91
CA ALA A 226 -3.59 -4.94 -19.92
C ALA A 226 -4.25 -5.65 -21.13
N ASP A 227 -3.69 -6.80 -21.52
CA ASP A 227 -4.21 -7.62 -22.62
C ASP A 227 -5.43 -8.49 -22.21
N ASN A 228 -5.71 -8.62 -20.90
CA ASN A 228 -6.78 -9.48 -20.39
C ASN A 228 -7.54 -8.81 -19.23
N PRO A 229 -8.67 -8.14 -19.52
CA PRO A 229 -9.48 -7.45 -18.52
C PRO A 229 -9.91 -8.34 -17.34
N LEU A 230 -10.12 -9.64 -17.57
CA LEU A 230 -10.50 -10.56 -16.51
C LEU A 230 -9.38 -10.75 -15.47
N LEU A 231 -8.11 -10.84 -15.91
CA LEU A 231 -6.98 -10.89 -15.00
C LEU A 231 -6.80 -9.58 -14.24
N LEU A 232 -7.14 -8.47 -14.87
CA LEU A 232 -7.14 -7.17 -14.22
C LEU A 232 -8.19 -7.11 -13.10
N LEU A 233 -9.41 -7.57 -13.35
CA LEU A 233 -10.47 -7.70 -12.34
C LEU A 233 -10.01 -8.54 -11.14
N VAL A 234 -9.40 -9.69 -11.38
CA VAL A 234 -8.89 -10.56 -10.30
C VAL A 234 -7.81 -9.86 -9.49
N ASN A 235 -6.98 -9.05 -10.11
CA ASN A 235 -5.88 -8.36 -9.42
C ASN A 235 -6.32 -7.09 -8.68
N THR A 236 -7.46 -6.50 -9.01
CA THR A 236 -7.90 -5.20 -8.48
C THR A 236 -9.21 -5.28 -7.72
N VAL A 237 -10.27 -5.78 -8.33
CA VAL A 237 -11.61 -5.75 -7.75
C VAL A 237 -11.83 -6.88 -6.75
N CYS A 238 -11.35 -8.10 -7.04
CA CYS A 238 -11.52 -9.23 -6.12
C CYS A 238 -10.90 -8.98 -4.74
N PRO A 239 -9.68 -8.43 -4.58
CA PRO A 239 -9.13 -8.11 -3.26
C PRO A 239 -9.96 -7.09 -2.50
N LEU A 240 -10.53 -6.10 -3.19
CA LEU A 240 -11.40 -5.10 -2.58
C LEU A 240 -12.71 -5.72 -2.08
N LEU A 241 -13.32 -6.58 -2.89
CA LEU A 241 -14.51 -7.35 -2.50
C LEU A 241 -14.23 -8.29 -1.32
N GLU A 242 -13.09 -8.97 -1.32
CA GLU A 242 -12.66 -9.83 -0.21
C GLU A 242 -12.57 -9.03 1.09
N LEU A 243 -11.94 -7.87 1.05
CA LEU A 243 -11.82 -6.98 2.21
C LEU A 243 -13.19 -6.52 2.72
N TYR A 244 -14.08 -6.12 1.80
CA TYR A 244 -15.43 -5.71 2.14
C TYR A 244 -16.25 -6.85 2.76
N ILE A 245 -16.29 -8.02 2.12
CA ILE A 245 -17.04 -9.19 2.62
C ILE A 245 -16.54 -9.61 4.00
N LYS A 246 -15.22 -9.52 4.23
CA LYS A 246 -14.64 -9.80 5.54
C LYS A 246 -15.13 -8.86 6.63
N LYS A 247 -15.28 -7.57 6.33
CA LYS A 247 -15.76 -6.57 7.30
C LYS A 247 -17.27 -6.66 7.55
N VAL A 248 -18.05 -6.99 6.53
CA VAL A 248 -19.52 -7.04 6.58
C VAL A 248 -20.04 -8.35 5.97
N PRO A 249 -19.82 -9.49 6.64
CA PRO A 249 -20.24 -10.78 6.12
C PRO A 249 -21.76 -10.91 6.04
N GLY A 250 -22.26 -11.78 5.17
CA GLY A 250 -23.67 -12.08 5.04
C GLY A 250 -24.50 -11.06 4.25
N LYS A 251 -23.86 -10.19 3.50
CA LYS A 251 -24.53 -9.33 2.52
C LYS A 251 -24.95 -10.13 1.29
N THR A 252 -26.10 -9.78 0.71
CA THR A 252 -26.56 -10.35 -0.57
C THR A 252 -25.82 -9.67 -1.75
N MET A 253 -25.87 -10.31 -2.91
CA MET A 253 -25.34 -9.73 -4.16
C MET A 253 -25.85 -8.31 -4.40
N SER A 254 -27.16 -8.09 -4.25
CA SER A 254 -27.79 -6.77 -4.48
C SER A 254 -27.28 -5.72 -3.49
N GLU A 255 -27.06 -6.07 -2.22
CA GLU A 255 -26.53 -5.15 -1.22
C GLU A 255 -25.07 -4.79 -1.53
N VAL A 256 -24.26 -5.76 -1.96
CA VAL A 256 -22.87 -5.50 -2.40
C VAL A 256 -22.85 -4.58 -3.61
N LEU A 257 -23.69 -4.85 -4.60
CA LEU A 257 -23.79 -4.02 -5.81
C LEU A 257 -24.13 -2.57 -5.50
N VAL A 258 -25.13 -2.34 -4.63
CA VAL A 258 -25.52 -0.98 -4.23
C VAL A 258 -24.37 -0.23 -3.58
N VAL A 259 -23.65 -0.87 -2.67
CA VAL A 259 -22.51 -0.25 -1.97
C VAL A 259 -21.39 0.09 -2.95
N PHE A 260 -21.04 -0.83 -3.84
CA PHE A 260 -19.99 -0.61 -4.80
C PHE A 260 -20.38 0.36 -5.91
N ASP A 261 -21.66 0.41 -6.30
CA ASP A 261 -22.21 1.41 -7.23
C ASP A 261 -22.07 2.82 -6.64
N GLU A 262 -22.51 3.03 -5.40
CA GLU A 262 -22.34 4.29 -4.69
C GLU A 262 -20.86 4.67 -4.54
N TYR A 263 -19.99 3.70 -4.31
CA TYR A 263 -18.57 3.90 -4.12
C TYR A 263 -17.87 4.37 -5.40
N LEU A 264 -18.20 3.78 -6.53
CA LEU A 264 -17.52 4.00 -7.79
C LEU A 264 -18.10 5.14 -8.64
N HIS A 265 -19.37 5.51 -8.40
CA HIS A 265 -19.99 6.68 -9.02
C HIS A 265 -19.74 8.01 -8.28
N ARG A 266 -18.95 8.02 -7.22
CA ARG A 266 -18.60 9.26 -6.54
C ARG A 266 -17.66 10.12 -7.38
N PRO A 267 -17.71 11.49 -7.25
CA PRO A 267 -16.96 12.41 -8.12
C PRO A 267 -15.43 12.25 -8.13
N VAL A 268 -14.90 11.36 -7.32
CA VAL A 268 -13.46 11.08 -7.20
C VAL A 268 -13.05 9.79 -7.88
N SER A 269 -14.00 8.90 -8.10
CA SER A 269 -13.84 7.70 -8.91
C SER A 269 -13.93 8.02 -10.40
N VAL A 270 -13.32 9.14 -10.82
CA VAL A 270 -13.30 9.53 -12.22
C VAL A 270 -12.68 8.40 -13.03
N ASN A 271 -13.54 7.69 -13.78
CA ASN A 271 -13.17 6.77 -14.85
C ASN A 271 -12.38 5.52 -14.48
N LEU A 272 -12.82 4.75 -13.49
CA LEU A 272 -12.38 3.36 -13.36
C LEU A 272 -12.70 2.48 -14.59
N TRP A 273 -13.65 2.91 -15.44
CA TRP A 273 -14.38 2.04 -16.36
C TRP A 273 -14.33 2.34 -17.88
N PRO A 274 -13.55 3.28 -18.41
CA PRO A 274 -13.36 3.33 -19.87
C PRO A 274 -12.80 2.01 -20.41
N THR A 275 -12.17 1.22 -19.54
CA THR A 275 -11.55 -0.06 -19.86
C THR A 275 -12.56 -1.18 -20.10
N PHE A 276 -13.76 -1.07 -19.56
CA PHE A 276 -14.78 -2.12 -19.62
C PHE A 276 -15.96 -1.70 -20.52
N ASN A 277 -15.73 -0.95 -21.60
CA ASN A 277 -16.70 -0.60 -22.63
C ASN A 277 -18.14 -0.55 -22.11
N ASP A 278 -18.65 0.60 -21.66
CA ASP A 278 -20.07 0.91 -21.38
C ASP A 278 -20.96 -0.23 -20.82
N THR A 279 -20.38 -1.40 -20.55
CA THR A 279 -21.09 -2.46 -19.87
C THR A 279 -21.16 -2.10 -18.41
N ASP A 280 -22.36 -2.08 -17.93
CA ASP A 280 -22.78 -1.79 -16.58
C ASP A 280 -21.74 -2.24 -15.53
N PHE A 281 -21.39 -1.34 -14.64
CA PHE A 281 -20.45 -1.61 -13.55
C PHE A 281 -20.90 -2.81 -12.71
N SER A 282 -22.20 -2.97 -12.49
CA SER A 282 -22.81 -4.13 -11.85
C SER A 282 -22.33 -5.44 -12.49
N ASP A 283 -22.19 -5.48 -13.81
CA ASP A 283 -21.67 -6.64 -14.56
C ASP A 283 -20.21 -6.99 -14.16
N SER A 284 -19.39 -6.02 -13.87
CA SER A 284 -17.98 -6.27 -13.44
C SER A 284 -17.87 -6.78 -12.02
N ILE A 285 -18.68 -6.28 -11.09
CA ILE A 285 -18.77 -6.81 -9.72
C ILE A 285 -19.38 -8.19 -9.71
N GLU A 286 -20.45 -8.42 -10.48
CA GLU A 286 -21.06 -9.75 -10.64
C GLU A 286 -20.05 -10.76 -11.20
N LYS A 287 -19.28 -10.37 -12.22
CA LYS A 287 -18.20 -11.20 -12.77
C LYS A 287 -17.10 -11.49 -11.74
N ALA A 288 -16.69 -10.47 -10.98
CA ALA A 288 -15.71 -10.64 -9.93
C ALA A 288 -16.20 -11.60 -8.84
N LEU A 289 -17.44 -11.44 -8.36
CA LEU A 289 -18.05 -12.35 -7.37
C LEU A 289 -18.23 -13.77 -7.93
N PHE A 290 -18.62 -13.90 -9.19
CA PHE A 290 -18.67 -15.21 -9.85
C PHE A 290 -17.30 -15.89 -9.91
N LEU A 291 -16.24 -15.15 -10.25
CA LEU A 291 -14.88 -15.65 -10.23
C LEU A 291 -14.44 -16.06 -8.83
N MET A 292 -14.68 -15.20 -7.82
CA MET A 292 -14.35 -15.50 -6.43
C MET A 292 -15.05 -16.79 -5.96
N LYS A 293 -16.32 -16.99 -6.33
CA LYS A 293 -17.05 -18.23 -6.05
C LYS A 293 -16.40 -19.42 -6.74
N THR A 294 -16.07 -19.28 -8.02
CA THR A 294 -15.43 -20.34 -8.83
C THR A 294 -14.05 -20.72 -8.29
N MET A 295 -13.33 -19.74 -7.74
CA MET A 295 -12.02 -19.93 -7.11
C MET A 295 -12.11 -20.39 -5.64
N ASN A 296 -13.31 -20.68 -5.13
CA ASN A 296 -13.58 -21.03 -3.73
C ASN A 296 -13.09 -19.98 -2.72
N MET A 297 -13.08 -18.72 -3.08
CA MET A 297 -12.76 -17.61 -2.18
C MET A 297 -13.96 -17.19 -1.34
N ILE A 298 -15.17 -17.32 -1.91
CA ILE A 298 -16.43 -17.01 -1.25
C ILE A 298 -17.41 -18.18 -1.35
N ILE A 299 -18.34 -18.20 -0.39
CA ILE A 299 -19.50 -19.10 -0.37
C ILE A 299 -20.76 -18.23 -0.41
N ILE A 300 -21.78 -18.67 -1.12
CA ILE A 300 -23.09 -18.05 -1.15
C ILE A 300 -24.08 -19.07 -0.56
N ASP A 301 -24.73 -18.71 0.55
CA ASP A 301 -25.71 -19.58 1.23
C ASP A 301 -27.04 -19.69 0.46
N ASP A 302 -27.97 -20.50 0.97
CA ASP A 302 -29.28 -20.72 0.35
C ASP A 302 -30.17 -19.46 0.33
N ASN A 303 -29.84 -18.43 1.13
CA ASN A 303 -30.50 -17.13 1.16
C ASN A 303 -29.82 -16.09 0.27
N GLY A 304 -28.79 -16.50 -0.48
CA GLY A 304 -28.02 -15.61 -1.35
C GLY A 304 -27.03 -14.71 -0.61
N ARG A 305 -26.67 -15.02 0.63
CA ARG A 305 -25.72 -14.26 1.44
C ARG A 305 -24.29 -14.70 1.18
N ILE A 306 -23.38 -13.76 1.10
CA ILE A 306 -21.99 -13.96 0.72
C ILE A 306 -21.10 -13.96 1.97
N PHE A 307 -20.20 -14.95 2.06
CA PHE A 307 -19.21 -15.14 3.12
C PHE A 307 -17.86 -15.54 2.53
N LEU A 308 -16.77 -15.26 3.21
CA LEU A 308 -15.48 -15.82 2.86
C LEU A 308 -15.41 -17.32 3.17
N SER A 309 -14.75 -18.10 2.32
CA SER A 309 -14.73 -19.58 2.42
C SER A 309 -14.10 -20.12 3.71
N GLY A 310 -13.35 -19.32 4.46
CA GLY A 310 -12.76 -19.71 5.75
C GLY A 310 -13.57 -19.34 6.98
N GLU A 311 -14.62 -18.53 6.86
CA GLU A 311 -15.33 -17.90 8.00
C GLU A 311 -16.70 -18.56 8.32
N LEU A 312 -17.18 -19.47 7.49
CA LEU A 312 -18.50 -20.08 7.66
C LEU A 312 -18.63 -20.96 8.92
N ASN A 313 -17.52 -21.41 9.49
CA ASN A 313 -17.52 -22.24 10.70
C ASN A 313 -17.72 -21.45 12.02
N GLU A 314 -17.67 -20.13 11.97
CA GLU A 314 -17.83 -19.28 13.17
C GLU A 314 -19.26 -18.69 13.29
N HIS A 315 -20.10 -18.85 12.25
CA HIS A 315 -21.44 -18.25 12.16
C HIS A 315 -22.59 -19.28 12.01
N LEU A 316 -22.28 -20.60 12.03
CA LEU A 316 -23.23 -21.71 12.14
C LEU A 316 -23.19 -22.31 13.56
#